data_884cc1077633c33c393d118b2ce61240
#
_entry.id   884cc1077633c33c393d118b2ce61240
#
_cell.length_a   1.000
_cell.length_b   1.000
_cell.length_c   1.000
_cell.angle_alpha   90.00
_cell.angle_beta   90.00
_cell.angle_gamma   90.00
#
_symmetry.space_group_name_H-M   'P 1'
#
loop_
_entity.id
_entity.type
_entity.pdbx_description
1 polymer ?
#
loop_
_entity_poly.entity_id
_entity_poly.type
_entity_poly.pdbx_seq_one_letter_code
_entity_poly.pdbx_strand_id
1 'polypeptide(L)'
;MEKKTNGSRQLTLDIAESTRSRVIASSPFGFQVELIERVGEEDVPQLILISEHLVEEFIDSARLTKASIRKYFNYPDTLPFVARYRDEIIGYIIGVPLEYFSNDPSFQCDSNMGKKNTLYTYAFTVMKEYKGNGYAKTLKRVYLSWAKKKNFEYVSGHVREGISQRFTGDVQVLQRFENWHGTRKIFEYYRRVLNPPSQAPTWPRNPPVVSKV
;
A
#
# COMPACT_ATOMS: atom_id res chain seq x y z
N MET A 1 -7.88 -11.40 -48.49
CA MET A 1 -7.85 -12.05 -47.16
C MET A 1 -6.76 -11.38 -46.34
N GLU A 2 -7.12 -10.30 -45.65
CA GLU A 2 -6.14 -9.56 -44.80
C GLU A 2 -6.15 -10.17 -43.39
N LYS A 3 -4.98 -10.65 -42.97
CA LYS A 3 -4.76 -11.11 -41.59
C LYS A 3 -4.63 -9.87 -40.70
N LYS A 4 -5.63 -9.62 -39.84
CA LYS A 4 -5.52 -8.72 -38.71
C LYS A 4 -4.57 -9.32 -37.70
N THR A 5 -3.34 -8.78 -37.62
CA THR A 5 -2.41 -9.04 -36.52
C THR A 5 -2.90 -8.28 -35.29
N ASN A 6 -3.42 -9.02 -34.32
CA ASN A 6 -3.73 -8.53 -32.98
C ASN A 6 -2.40 -8.24 -32.25
N GLY A 7 -1.96 -7.00 -32.29
CA GLY A 7 -0.84 -6.52 -31.51
C GLY A 7 -1.19 -6.43 -30.03
N SER A 8 -0.98 -7.50 -29.30
CA SER A 8 -0.97 -7.49 -27.84
C SER A 8 0.13 -6.54 -27.41
N ARG A 9 -0.23 -5.38 -26.89
CA ARG A 9 0.70 -4.40 -26.33
C ARG A 9 1.26 -4.98 -25.04
N GLN A 10 2.37 -5.70 -25.15
CA GLN A 10 3.16 -6.18 -24.02
C GLN A 10 3.67 -4.94 -23.30
N LEU A 11 3.07 -4.60 -22.16
CA LEU A 11 3.56 -3.54 -21.29
C LEU A 11 4.96 -3.96 -20.82
N THR A 12 5.99 -3.33 -21.38
CA THR A 12 7.36 -3.51 -20.92
C THR A 12 7.45 -2.92 -19.52
N LEU A 13 7.43 -3.79 -18.52
CA LEU A 13 7.62 -3.46 -17.11
C LEU A 13 9.12 -3.24 -16.78
N ASP A 14 9.91 -2.85 -17.77
CA ASP A 14 11.34 -2.62 -17.61
C ASP A 14 11.61 -1.42 -16.71
N ILE A 15 12.67 -1.51 -15.93
CA ILE A 15 13.17 -0.38 -15.13
C ILE A 15 13.68 0.66 -16.12
N ALA A 16 13.29 1.92 -15.94
CA ALA A 16 13.72 3.03 -16.79
C ALA A 16 15.16 3.44 -16.46
N GLU A 17 15.81 4.25 -17.31
CA GLU A 17 17.10 4.83 -16.97
C GLU A 17 16.98 5.77 -15.77
N SER A 18 15.94 6.61 -15.74
CA SER A 18 15.66 7.52 -14.63
C SER A 18 14.25 7.33 -14.03
N THR A 19 14.16 7.59 -12.73
CA THR A 19 12.90 7.57 -12.01
C THR A 19 12.01 8.72 -12.43
N ARG A 20 10.73 8.41 -12.66
CA ARG A 20 9.67 9.42 -12.77
C ARG A 20 8.83 9.37 -11.51
N SER A 21 8.77 10.51 -10.84
CA SER A 21 7.99 10.66 -9.61
C SER A 21 7.21 11.98 -9.64
N ARG A 22 6.27 12.06 -8.71
CA ARG A 22 5.52 13.28 -8.44
C ARG A 22 5.58 13.59 -6.96
N VAL A 23 6.09 14.75 -6.62
CA VAL A 23 6.09 15.27 -5.24
C VAL A 23 4.65 15.49 -4.79
N ILE A 24 4.25 14.85 -3.72
CA ILE A 24 2.90 14.92 -3.13
C ILE A 24 2.89 15.80 -1.89
N ALA A 25 3.96 15.79 -1.12
CA ALA A 25 4.14 16.63 0.05
C ALA A 25 5.62 16.97 0.22
N SER A 26 5.90 18.16 0.71
CA SER A 26 7.26 18.61 1.01
C SER A 26 7.30 19.43 2.30
N SER A 27 8.48 19.52 2.90
CA SER A 27 8.76 20.39 4.04
C SER A 27 9.91 21.35 3.71
N PRO A 28 10.02 22.50 4.41
CA PRO A 28 11.12 23.46 4.19
C PRO A 28 12.51 22.90 4.43
N PHE A 29 12.62 21.77 5.15
CA PHE A 29 13.89 21.16 5.56
C PHE A 29 14.37 20.04 4.64
N GLY A 30 13.87 20.01 3.38
CA GLY A 30 14.33 19.05 2.37
C GLY A 30 13.72 17.66 2.48
N PHE A 31 12.66 17.47 3.28
CA PHE A 31 11.90 16.23 3.29
C PHE A 31 10.76 16.29 2.29
N GLN A 32 10.60 15.22 1.50
CA GLN A 32 9.55 15.09 0.50
C GLN A 32 8.91 13.69 0.56
N VAL A 33 7.65 13.62 0.18
CA VAL A 33 6.95 12.36 -0.12
C VAL A 33 6.58 12.38 -1.59
N GLU A 34 7.07 11.41 -2.32
CA GLU A 34 6.88 11.28 -3.76
C GLU A 34 6.07 10.02 -4.08
N LEU A 35 5.13 10.13 -5.01
CA LEU A 35 4.53 8.98 -5.66
C LEU A 35 5.42 8.59 -6.84
N ILE A 36 5.93 7.38 -6.85
CA ILE A 36 6.70 6.85 -7.97
C ILE A 36 5.72 6.43 -9.06
N GLU A 37 5.89 7.01 -10.25
CA GLU A 37 5.15 6.63 -11.46
C GLU A 37 5.92 5.56 -12.25
N ARG A 38 7.25 5.62 -12.18
CA ARG A 38 8.15 4.60 -12.73
C ARG A 38 9.51 4.69 -12.03
N VAL A 39 9.99 3.58 -11.50
CA VAL A 39 11.31 3.53 -10.88
C VAL A 39 12.41 3.42 -11.94
N GLY A 40 13.50 4.20 -11.76
CA GLY A 40 14.72 4.15 -12.57
C GLY A 40 15.82 3.33 -11.93
N GLU A 41 16.81 2.93 -12.74
CA GLU A 41 17.96 2.15 -12.28
C GLU A 41 18.75 2.85 -11.17
N GLU A 42 18.74 4.18 -11.15
CA GLU A 42 19.43 5.00 -10.16
C GLU A 42 18.92 4.80 -8.72
N ASP A 43 17.60 4.60 -8.53
CA ASP A 43 16.98 4.43 -7.22
C ASP A 43 16.95 2.97 -6.74
N VAL A 44 17.16 2.00 -7.64
CA VAL A 44 17.09 0.57 -7.31
C VAL A 44 18.04 0.16 -6.19
N PRO A 45 19.32 0.55 -6.17
CA PRO A 45 20.25 0.15 -5.10
C PRO A 45 19.77 0.64 -3.72
N GLN A 46 19.27 1.88 -3.65
CA GLN A 46 18.80 2.47 -2.38
C GLN A 46 17.53 1.78 -1.90
N LEU A 47 16.59 1.47 -2.79
CA LEU A 47 15.37 0.72 -2.43
C LEU A 47 15.70 -0.69 -1.89
N ILE A 48 16.68 -1.37 -2.47
CA ILE A 48 17.16 -2.68 -1.99
C ILE A 48 17.80 -2.51 -0.60
N LEU A 49 18.70 -1.53 -0.42
CA LEU A 49 19.35 -1.26 0.84
C LEU A 49 18.33 -1.00 1.97
N ILE A 50 17.33 -0.17 1.73
CA ILE A 50 16.27 0.11 2.70
C ILE A 50 15.48 -1.16 3.06
N SER A 51 15.32 -2.10 2.11
CA SER A 51 14.60 -3.34 2.37
C SER A 51 15.28 -4.28 3.37
N GLU A 52 16.57 -4.10 3.66
CA GLU A 52 17.28 -4.85 4.71
C GLU A 52 16.60 -4.66 6.08
N HIS A 53 16.00 -3.50 6.33
CA HIS A 53 15.22 -3.26 7.56
C HIS A 53 13.94 -4.09 7.64
N LEU A 54 13.40 -4.54 6.50
CA LEU A 54 12.27 -5.46 6.48
C LEU A 54 12.72 -6.89 6.80
N VAL A 55 13.92 -7.28 6.34
CA VAL A 55 14.49 -8.61 6.64
C VAL A 55 14.62 -8.82 8.15
N GLU A 56 15.03 -7.81 8.91
CA GLU A 56 15.15 -7.88 10.36
C GLU A 56 13.80 -8.15 11.06
N GLU A 57 12.71 -7.65 10.51
CA GLU A 57 11.37 -7.83 11.09
C GLU A 57 10.66 -9.08 10.58
N PHE A 58 10.88 -9.42 9.31
CA PHE A 58 10.18 -10.50 8.62
C PHE A 58 11.14 -11.68 8.37
N ILE A 59 11.57 -11.85 7.14
CA ILE A 59 12.47 -12.92 6.66
C ILE A 59 13.25 -12.41 5.44
N ASP A 60 14.26 -13.17 5.00
CA ASP A 60 15.08 -12.83 3.83
C ASP A 60 14.26 -12.58 2.56
N SER A 61 13.13 -13.26 2.39
CA SER A 61 12.24 -13.02 1.23
C SER A 61 11.54 -11.66 1.25
N ALA A 62 11.59 -10.90 2.36
CA ALA A 62 11.10 -9.51 2.41
C ALA A 62 12.06 -8.51 1.75
N ARG A 63 13.30 -8.94 1.46
CA ARG A 63 14.27 -8.13 0.72
C ARG A 63 13.77 -7.87 -0.69
N LEU A 64 13.82 -6.60 -1.10
CA LEU A 64 13.50 -6.26 -2.47
C LEU A 64 14.59 -6.74 -3.43
N THR A 65 14.17 -7.18 -4.58
CA THR A 65 15.02 -7.52 -5.72
C THR A 65 14.64 -6.64 -6.91
N LYS A 66 15.47 -6.55 -7.94
CA LYS A 66 15.08 -5.86 -9.19
C LYS A 66 13.72 -6.36 -9.72
N ALA A 67 13.45 -7.65 -9.61
CA ALA A 67 12.18 -8.24 -10.06
C ALA A 67 11.00 -7.77 -9.22
N SER A 68 11.12 -7.76 -7.88
CA SER A 68 10.06 -7.28 -6.99
C SER A 68 9.85 -5.76 -7.10
N ILE A 69 10.93 -4.97 -7.27
CA ILE A 69 10.83 -3.54 -7.52
C ILE A 69 10.07 -3.29 -8.82
N ARG A 70 10.45 -3.98 -9.92
CA ARG A 70 9.75 -3.90 -11.20
C ARG A 70 8.27 -4.25 -11.04
N LYS A 71 7.95 -5.30 -10.26
CA LYS A 71 6.59 -5.76 -10.03
C LYS A 71 5.77 -4.78 -9.17
N TYR A 72 6.31 -4.22 -8.11
CA TYR A 72 5.52 -3.47 -7.14
C TYR A 72 5.61 -1.95 -7.28
N PHE A 73 6.62 -1.43 -7.97
CA PHE A 73 6.74 0.00 -8.25
C PHE A 73 6.24 0.40 -9.63
N ASN A 74 6.37 -0.48 -10.64
CA ASN A 74 6.02 -0.14 -12.02
C ASN A 74 4.71 -0.78 -12.49
N TYR A 75 4.07 -1.61 -11.66
CA TYR A 75 2.82 -2.27 -12.05
C TYR A 75 1.64 -1.29 -12.01
N PRO A 76 0.66 -1.43 -12.94
CA PRO A 76 -0.56 -0.62 -12.90
C PRO A 76 -1.29 -0.77 -11.56
N ASP A 77 -1.93 0.31 -11.11
CA ASP A 77 -2.76 0.36 -9.90
C ASP A 77 -2.04 0.17 -8.56
N THR A 78 -0.72 0.00 -8.56
CA THR A 78 0.06 0.08 -7.32
C THR A 78 0.23 1.53 -6.87
N LEU A 79 0.43 1.72 -5.57
CA LEU A 79 0.69 3.03 -4.97
C LEU A 79 2.02 3.00 -4.21
N PRO A 80 3.15 3.07 -4.92
CA PRO A 80 4.47 3.14 -4.32
C PRO A 80 4.82 4.60 -3.99
N PHE A 81 4.94 4.90 -2.70
CA PHE A 81 5.44 6.19 -2.23
C PHE A 81 6.82 6.02 -1.63
N VAL A 82 7.70 6.98 -1.90
CA VAL A 82 8.99 7.12 -1.24
C VAL A 82 9.01 8.35 -0.35
N ALA A 83 9.74 8.25 0.75
CA ALA A 83 10.16 9.37 1.56
C ALA A 83 11.58 9.73 1.13
N ARG A 84 11.81 10.96 0.69
CA ARG A 84 13.12 11.48 0.29
C ARG A 84 13.54 12.60 1.24
N TYR A 85 14.79 12.60 1.63
CA TYR A 85 15.39 13.64 2.45
C TYR A 85 16.71 14.07 1.84
N ARG A 86 16.84 15.35 1.43
CA ARG A 86 18.03 15.89 0.76
C ARG A 86 18.50 15.01 -0.40
N ASP A 87 17.57 14.68 -1.30
CA ASP A 87 17.78 13.87 -2.51
C ASP A 87 18.00 12.36 -2.27
N GLU A 88 18.11 11.91 -1.00
CA GLU A 88 18.24 10.50 -0.66
C GLU A 88 16.89 9.87 -0.33
N ILE A 89 16.58 8.69 -0.86
CA ILE A 89 15.42 7.90 -0.42
C ILE A 89 15.74 7.32 0.96
N ILE A 90 14.90 7.66 1.95
CA ILE A 90 15.06 7.21 3.34
C ILE A 90 14.02 6.20 3.79
N GLY A 91 13.05 5.90 2.94
CA GLY A 91 11.98 4.96 3.24
C GLY A 91 10.94 4.89 2.14
N TYR A 92 10.06 3.91 2.24
CA TYR A 92 8.97 3.75 1.29
C TYR A 92 7.75 3.07 1.93
N ILE A 93 6.60 3.22 1.27
CA ILE A 93 5.38 2.47 1.51
C ILE A 93 4.77 2.07 0.17
N ILE A 94 4.41 0.80 0.03
CA ILE A 94 3.90 0.25 -1.22
C ILE A 94 2.51 -0.31 -0.99
N GLY A 95 1.52 0.26 -1.66
CA GLY A 95 0.17 -0.27 -1.73
C GLY A 95 -0.05 -1.08 -2.99
N VAL A 96 -0.65 -2.25 -2.86
CA VAL A 96 -0.96 -3.16 -3.95
C VAL A 96 -2.44 -3.57 -3.85
N PRO A 97 -3.24 -3.56 -4.93
CA PRO A 97 -4.59 -4.08 -4.88
C PRO A 97 -4.63 -5.49 -4.30
N LEU A 98 -5.58 -5.76 -3.41
CA LEU A 98 -5.68 -7.04 -2.71
C LEU A 98 -5.73 -8.24 -3.67
N GLU A 99 -6.34 -8.06 -4.82
CA GLU A 99 -6.55 -9.08 -5.86
C GLU A 99 -5.25 -9.67 -6.43
N TYR A 100 -4.13 -8.95 -6.30
CA TYR A 100 -2.81 -9.46 -6.70
C TYR A 100 -2.36 -10.69 -5.89
N PHE A 101 -3.01 -10.92 -4.74
CA PHE A 101 -2.74 -12.02 -3.81
C PHE A 101 -3.83 -13.08 -3.82
N SER A 102 -4.70 -13.11 -4.84
CA SER A 102 -5.84 -14.04 -4.91
C SER A 102 -5.47 -15.52 -4.83
N ASN A 103 -4.26 -15.88 -5.25
CA ASN A 103 -3.74 -17.25 -5.20
C ASN A 103 -2.97 -17.59 -3.92
N ASP A 104 -2.82 -16.63 -2.99
CA ASP A 104 -2.11 -16.86 -1.74
C ASP A 104 -3.11 -17.17 -0.62
N PRO A 105 -3.01 -18.36 0.02
CA PRO A 105 -3.92 -18.77 1.09
C PRO A 105 -3.98 -17.79 2.27
N SER A 106 -2.90 -17.05 2.52
CA SER A 106 -2.81 -16.11 3.63
C SER A 106 -3.77 -14.93 3.52
N PHE A 107 -4.33 -14.68 2.34
CA PHE A 107 -5.25 -13.58 2.09
C PHE A 107 -6.72 -14.02 1.99
N GLN A 108 -7.00 -15.33 2.04
CA GLN A 108 -8.36 -15.87 1.91
C GLN A 108 -9.26 -15.52 3.11
N CYS A 109 -8.67 -15.08 4.22
CA CYS A 109 -9.41 -14.56 5.37
C CYS A 109 -10.08 -13.20 5.10
N ASP A 110 -9.69 -12.48 4.05
CA ASP A 110 -10.28 -11.18 3.73
C ASP A 110 -11.48 -11.33 2.81
N SER A 111 -12.68 -11.12 3.35
CA SER A 111 -13.95 -11.15 2.61
C SER A 111 -14.07 -10.09 1.52
N ASN A 112 -13.11 -9.17 1.40
CA ASN A 112 -13.02 -8.18 0.32
C ASN A 112 -12.24 -8.68 -0.89
N MET A 113 -11.63 -9.88 -0.82
CA MET A 113 -10.99 -10.48 -1.98
C MET A 113 -11.96 -10.52 -3.19
N GLY A 114 -11.53 -9.98 -4.31
CA GLY A 114 -12.32 -9.86 -5.54
C GLY A 114 -13.25 -8.64 -5.63
N LYS A 115 -13.40 -7.84 -4.56
CA LYS A 115 -14.26 -6.63 -4.58
C LYS A 115 -13.56 -5.38 -5.13
N LYS A 116 -12.26 -5.43 -5.34
CA LYS A 116 -11.42 -4.32 -5.87
C LYS A 116 -11.53 -3.03 -5.05
N ASN A 117 -11.80 -3.14 -3.77
CA ASN A 117 -12.01 -2.01 -2.85
C ASN A 117 -10.97 -1.93 -1.74
N THR A 118 -10.01 -2.86 -1.71
CA THR A 118 -9.00 -2.96 -0.65
C THR A 118 -7.59 -2.82 -1.21
N LEU A 119 -6.83 -1.89 -0.64
CA LEU A 119 -5.42 -1.72 -0.92
C LEU A 119 -4.61 -2.43 0.17
N TYR A 120 -3.82 -3.43 -0.21
CA TYR A 120 -2.91 -4.11 0.72
C TYR A 120 -1.59 -3.36 0.83
N THR A 121 -1.15 -3.08 2.06
CA THR A 121 0.16 -2.50 2.34
C THR A 121 1.21 -3.61 2.27
N TYR A 122 1.86 -3.74 1.11
CA TYR A 122 2.85 -4.78 0.83
C TYR A 122 4.13 -4.59 1.65
N ALA A 123 4.61 -3.35 1.74
CA ALA A 123 5.81 -3.00 2.49
C ALA A 123 5.70 -1.57 3.04
N PHE A 124 6.25 -1.35 4.24
CA PHE A 124 6.37 -0.04 4.85
C PHE A 124 7.60 -0.01 5.75
N THR A 125 8.57 0.82 5.41
CA THR A 125 9.79 0.98 6.18
C THR A 125 10.38 2.38 6.04
N VAL A 126 11.11 2.82 7.07
CA VAL A 126 11.94 4.02 7.07
C VAL A 126 13.24 3.65 7.79
N MET A 127 14.37 4.06 7.24
CA MET A 127 15.70 3.79 7.76
C MET A 127 15.81 4.23 9.23
N LYS A 128 16.57 3.46 10.02
CA LYS A 128 16.62 3.62 11.49
C LYS A 128 17.15 4.98 11.93
N GLU A 129 18.14 5.52 11.22
CA GLU A 129 18.78 6.80 11.48
C GLU A 129 17.83 8.00 11.28
N TYR A 130 16.73 7.81 10.55
CA TYR A 130 15.69 8.83 10.33
C TYR A 130 14.47 8.66 11.23
N LYS A 131 14.47 7.70 12.17
CA LYS A 131 13.38 7.51 13.12
C LYS A 131 13.27 8.69 14.08
N GLY A 132 12.07 8.92 14.62
CA GLY A 132 11.81 10.02 15.56
C GLY A 132 11.47 11.36 14.93
N ASN A 133 11.76 11.58 13.64
CA ASN A 133 11.54 12.85 12.94
C ASN A 133 10.10 13.01 12.37
N GLY A 134 9.23 12.04 12.60
CA GLY A 134 7.86 12.07 12.07
C GLY A 134 7.70 11.69 10.59
N TYR A 135 8.78 11.35 9.89
CA TYR A 135 8.78 11.03 8.46
C TYR A 135 7.90 9.83 8.14
N ALA A 136 7.99 8.74 8.91
CA ALA A 136 7.13 7.57 8.76
C ALA A 136 5.64 7.91 8.93
N LYS A 137 5.30 8.77 9.90
CA LYS A 137 3.93 9.24 10.14
C LYS A 137 3.41 10.05 8.94
N THR A 138 4.24 10.93 8.39
CA THR A 138 3.89 11.76 7.22
C THR A 138 3.73 10.89 5.98
N LEU A 139 4.66 9.97 5.70
CA LEU A 139 4.58 9.02 4.60
C LEU A 139 3.29 8.20 4.66
N LYS A 140 2.99 7.61 5.83
CA LYS A 140 1.75 6.83 6.03
C LYS A 140 0.49 7.69 5.84
N ARG A 141 0.48 8.95 6.32
CA ARG A 141 -0.66 9.86 6.16
C ARG A 141 -0.93 10.19 4.69
N VAL A 142 0.13 10.47 3.93
CA VAL A 142 0.02 10.74 2.48
C VAL A 142 -0.53 9.52 1.75
N TYR A 143 0.04 8.34 2.01
CA TYR A 143 -0.41 7.06 1.45
C TYR A 143 -1.91 6.81 1.70
N LEU A 144 -2.36 6.91 2.95
CA LEU A 144 -3.78 6.70 3.30
C LEU A 144 -4.71 7.73 2.63
N SER A 145 -4.27 9.00 2.55
CA SER A 145 -5.02 10.05 1.85
C SER A 145 -5.17 9.74 0.36
N TRP A 146 -4.11 9.22 -0.27
CA TRP A 146 -4.16 8.83 -1.68
C TRP A 146 -4.98 7.57 -1.92
N ALA A 147 -4.91 6.57 -1.04
CA ALA A 147 -5.79 5.41 -1.10
C ALA A 147 -7.27 5.83 -1.10
N LYS A 148 -7.64 6.78 -0.23
CA LYS A 148 -8.99 7.37 -0.23
C LYS A 148 -9.35 8.05 -1.55
N LYS A 149 -8.45 8.88 -2.09
CA LYS A 149 -8.66 9.59 -3.37
C LYS A 149 -8.80 8.63 -4.55
N LYS A 150 -8.22 7.43 -4.44
CA LYS A 150 -8.35 6.35 -5.43
C LYS A 150 -9.56 5.45 -5.18
N ASN A 151 -10.46 5.88 -4.28
CA ASN A 151 -11.71 5.22 -3.93
C ASN A 151 -11.56 3.84 -3.28
N PHE A 152 -10.39 3.54 -2.69
CA PHE A 152 -10.29 2.38 -1.82
C PHE A 152 -11.10 2.62 -0.55
N GLU A 153 -11.93 1.64 -0.20
CA GLU A 153 -12.73 1.65 1.03
C GLU A 153 -11.90 1.17 2.23
N TYR A 154 -10.94 0.30 1.96
CA TYR A 154 -10.12 -0.36 2.98
C TYR A 154 -8.64 -0.33 2.65
N VAL A 155 -7.84 -0.36 3.73
CA VAL A 155 -6.41 -0.73 3.68
C VAL A 155 -6.21 -1.94 4.57
N SER A 156 -5.47 -2.93 4.10
CA SER A 156 -5.09 -4.11 4.85
C SER A 156 -3.57 -4.30 4.91
N GLY A 157 -3.12 -5.24 5.69
CA GLY A 157 -1.70 -5.59 5.79
C GLY A 157 -1.43 -6.63 6.87
N HIS A 158 -0.24 -7.20 6.83
CA HIS A 158 0.29 -8.03 7.91
C HIS A 158 1.24 -7.23 8.77
N VAL A 159 1.05 -7.29 10.08
CA VAL A 159 1.92 -6.65 11.07
C VAL A 159 2.19 -7.60 12.22
N ARG A 160 3.29 -7.39 12.94
CA ARG A 160 3.54 -8.14 14.17
C ARG A 160 2.42 -7.92 15.17
N GLU A 161 2.12 -8.96 15.94
CA GLU A 161 1.12 -8.91 17.00
C GLU A 161 1.22 -7.67 17.87
N GLY A 162 0.08 -7.04 18.15
CA GLY A 162 -0.02 -5.82 18.95
C GLY A 162 0.30 -4.51 18.22
N ILE A 163 0.82 -4.55 17.00
CA ILE A 163 1.07 -3.33 16.21
C ILE A 163 -0.24 -2.73 15.70
N SER A 164 -1.18 -3.57 15.29
CA SER A 164 -2.50 -3.12 14.79
C SER A 164 -3.27 -2.28 15.81
N GLN A 165 -3.11 -2.57 17.09
CA GLN A 165 -3.74 -1.83 18.20
C GLN A 165 -3.29 -0.36 18.31
N ARG A 166 -2.13 -0.02 17.74
CA ARG A 166 -1.60 1.35 17.69
C ARG A 166 -2.15 2.17 16.53
N PHE A 167 -2.95 1.56 15.67
CA PHE A 167 -3.53 2.26 14.53
C PHE A 167 -4.79 3.00 14.97
N THR A 168 -4.98 4.20 14.43
CA THR A 168 -6.17 5.02 14.68
C THR A 168 -7.29 4.67 13.69
N GLY A 169 -8.54 4.88 14.09
CA GLY A 169 -9.71 4.60 13.27
C GLY A 169 -10.25 3.18 13.46
N ASP A 170 -11.17 2.78 12.61
CA ASP A 170 -11.79 1.45 12.65
C ASP A 170 -10.83 0.42 12.04
N VAL A 171 -10.23 -0.40 12.88
CA VAL A 171 -9.26 -1.43 12.54
C VAL A 171 -9.70 -2.76 13.12
N GLN A 172 -9.78 -3.78 12.29
CA GLN A 172 -10.13 -5.14 12.67
C GLN A 172 -8.96 -6.07 12.38
N VAL A 173 -8.62 -6.95 13.32
CA VAL A 173 -7.75 -8.09 13.09
C VAL A 173 -8.62 -9.22 12.57
N LEU A 174 -8.41 -9.65 11.34
CA LEU A 174 -9.20 -10.69 10.69
C LEU A 174 -8.63 -12.07 10.95
N GLN A 175 -7.32 -12.18 11.06
CA GLN A 175 -6.64 -13.46 11.30
C GLN A 175 -5.28 -13.24 11.99
N ARG A 176 -4.87 -14.24 12.77
CA ARG A 176 -3.55 -14.36 13.37
C ARG A 176 -2.81 -15.55 12.76
N PHE A 177 -1.52 -15.36 12.54
CA PHE A 177 -0.61 -16.36 11.98
C PHE A 177 0.53 -16.60 12.97
N GLU A 178 0.58 -17.76 13.61
CA GLU A 178 1.57 -18.07 14.67
C GLU A 178 3.00 -18.21 14.15
N ASN A 179 3.16 -18.58 12.89
CA ASN A 179 4.47 -18.77 12.26
C ASN A 179 4.47 -18.18 10.84
N TRP A 180 4.27 -16.87 10.73
CA TRP A 180 4.23 -16.19 9.45
C TRP A 180 5.54 -16.40 8.67
N HIS A 181 5.44 -17.09 7.52
CA HIS A 181 6.59 -17.40 6.66
C HIS A 181 7.82 -17.97 7.38
N GLY A 182 7.63 -18.76 8.45
CA GLY A 182 8.74 -19.37 9.19
C GLY A 182 9.45 -18.43 10.17
N THR A 183 8.93 -17.23 10.43
CA THR A 183 9.55 -16.24 11.33
C THR A 183 9.56 -16.64 12.80
N ARG A 184 8.79 -17.67 13.19
CA ARG A 184 8.50 -18.02 14.60
C ARG A 184 7.91 -16.86 15.40
N LYS A 185 7.31 -15.87 14.72
CA LYS A 185 6.65 -14.70 15.31
C LYS A 185 5.18 -14.70 14.93
N ILE A 186 4.34 -14.16 15.80
CA ILE A 186 2.92 -14.00 15.53
C ILE A 186 2.72 -12.73 14.72
N PHE A 187 1.97 -12.87 13.63
CA PHE A 187 1.52 -11.76 12.79
C PHE A 187 0.00 -11.68 12.76
N GLU A 188 -0.51 -10.47 12.63
CA GLU A 188 -1.92 -10.14 12.50
C GLU A 188 -2.18 -9.65 11.09
N TYR A 189 -3.15 -10.28 10.39
CA TYR A 189 -3.75 -9.67 9.21
C TYR A 189 -4.82 -8.68 9.67
N TYR A 190 -4.60 -7.42 9.44
CA TYR A 190 -5.55 -6.36 9.79
C TYR A 190 -6.23 -5.79 8.56
N ARG A 191 -7.44 -5.28 8.75
CA ARG A 191 -8.15 -4.45 7.79
C ARG A 191 -8.60 -3.17 8.48
N ARG A 192 -8.36 -2.04 7.84
CA ARG A 192 -8.74 -0.71 8.32
C ARG A 192 -9.71 -0.06 7.35
N VAL A 193 -10.80 0.49 7.86
CA VAL A 193 -11.75 1.29 7.08
C VAL A 193 -11.12 2.65 6.74
N LEU A 194 -11.18 3.03 5.48
CA LEU A 194 -10.76 4.34 4.97
C LEU A 194 -11.96 5.24 4.69
N ASN A 195 -12.87 4.73 3.87
CA ASN A 195 -14.12 5.37 3.52
C ASN A 195 -15.22 4.41 3.97
N PRO A 196 -15.98 4.71 5.04
CA PRO A 196 -17.12 3.88 5.35
C PRO A 196 -18.04 3.84 4.10
N PRO A 197 -18.60 2.66 3.77
CA PRO A 197 -19.55 2.57 2.68
C PRO A 197 -20.62 3.64 2.90
N SER A 198 -20.92 4.41 1.86
CA SER A 198 -21.94 5.46 1.92
C SER A 198 -23.20 4.82 2.47
N GLN A 199 -23.62 5.22 3.66
CA GLN A 199 -24.93 4.85 4.18
C GLN A 199 -25.93 5.40 3.15
N ALA A 200 -26.64 4.51 2.46
CA ALA A 200 -27.75 4.92 1.62
C ALA A 200 -28.64 5.84 2.46
N PRO A 201 -29.04 7.01 1.94
CA PRO A 201 -29.87 7.93 2.70
C PRO A 201 -31.08 7.17 3.21
N THR A 202 -31.21 7.07 4.53
CA THR A 202 -32.40 6.50 5.17
C THR A 202 -33.52 7.51 4.96
N TRP A 203 -34.24 7.38 3.87
CA TRP A 203 -35.50 8.07 3.71
C TRP A 203 -36.44 7.61 4.84
N PRO A 204 -37.10 8.53 5.55
CA PRO A 204 -38.10 8.15 6.54
C PRO A 204 -39.17 7.31 5.85
N ARG A 205 -39.40 6.09 6.35
CA ARG A 205 -40.29 5.09 5.75
C ARG A 205 -41.77 5.46 5.78
N ASN A 206 -42.13 6.59 6.35
CA ASN A 206 -43.51 7.06 6.33
C ASN A 206 -43.54 8.58 6.10
N PRO A 207 -44.20 9.05 5.03
CA PRO A 207 -44.56 10.47 4.94
C PRO A 207 -45.56 10.82 6.08
N PRO A 208 -45.50 12.04 6.64
CA PRO A 208 -46.45 12.44 7.64
C PRO A 208 -47.87 12.39 7.08
N VAL A 209 -48.77 11.74 7.79
CA VAL A 209 -50.20 11.73 7.49
C VAL A 209 -50.72 13.16 7.71
N VAL A 210 -51.00 13.88 6.65
CA VAL A 210 -51.68 15.15 6.70
C VAL A 210 -53.16 14.89 6.94
N SER A 211 -53.59 15.05 8.20
CA SER A 211 -55.02 15.08 8.54
C SER A 211 -55.64 16.35 7.94
N LYS A 212 -56.53 16.20 6.98
CA LYS A 212 -57.42 17.29 6.54
C LYS A 212 -58.44 17.54 7.65
N VAL A 213 -58.45 18.77 8.18
CA VAL A 213 -59.56 19.36 8.88
C VAL A 213 -60.40 20.13 7.85
#